data_173244c265ab70ef92bbabc45994ccde
#
_entry.id   173244c265ab70ef92bbabc45994ccde
#
_cell.length_a   1.000
_cell.length_b   1.000
_cell.length_c   1.000
_cell.angle_alpha   90.00
_cell.angle_beta   90.00
_cell.angle_gamma   90.00
#
_symmetry.space_group_name_H-M   'P 1'
#
loop_
_entity.id
_entity.type
_entity.pdbx_description
1 polymer ?
#
loop_
_entity_poly.entity_id
_entity_poly.type
_entity_poly.pdbx_seq_one_letter_code
_entity_poly.pdbx_strand_id
1 'polypeptide(L)'
;MPAPSLEADVKLSRVKVSGSLSQNVVERAVESEVEAFESCYRKAAQKAGRDEALSLDVGFVIDVDGWVEKVQTKSSSLDGLTTCVKDVVGKMRMRERPDTGVVAVGLKLVFTPH
;
A
#
# COMPACT_ATOMS: atom_id res chain seq x y z
N MET A 1 23.45 6.22 23.35
CA MET A 1 23.23 6.20 21.91
C MET A 1 21.75 6.16 21.60
N PRO A 2 21.25 7.01 20.73
CA PRO A 2 19.88 6.85 20.30
C PRO A 2 19.72 5.52 19.56
N ALA A 3 18.58 4.86 19.73
CA ALA A 3 18.26 3.67 18.98
C ALA A 3 18.26 3.99 17.48
N PRO A 4 18.72 3.08 16.60
CA PRO A 4 18.63 3.34 15.17
C PRO A 4 17.18 3.56 14.77
N SER A 5 16.97 4.54 13.91
CA SER A 5 15.63 4.78 13.36
C SER A 5 15.31 3.66 12.37
N LEU A 6 14.22 2.93 12.63
CA LEU A 6 13.74 1.88 11.72
C LEU A 6 12.62 2.43 10.83
N GLU A 7 12.84 3.61 10.28
CA GLU A 7 11.90 4.28 9.42
C GLU A 7 12.30 4.13 7.95
N ALA A 8 11.32 4.26 7.08
CA ALA A 8 11.54 4.17 5.65
C ALA A 8 10.65 5.15 4.91
N ASP A 9 11.15 5.64 3.77
CA ASP A 9 10.31 6.33 2.80
C ASP A 9 9.50 5.32 2.02
N VAL A 10 8.23 5.64 1.78
CA VAL A 10 7.34 4.79 0.99
C VAL A 10 6.97 5.54 -0.29
N LYS A 11 7.20 4.91 -1.42
CA LYS A 11 6.85 5.47 -2.74
C LYS A 11 6.03 4.48 -3.52
N LEU A 12 5.07 5.00 -4.29
CA LEU A 12 4.31 4.19 -5.24
C LEU A 12 5.09 4.08 -6.54
N SER A 13 5.02 2.90 -7.14
CA SER A 13 5.64 2.63 -8.44
C SER A 13 4.73 1.71 -9.25
N ARG A 14 4.83 1.81 -10.57
CA ARG A 14 4.14 0.91 -11.50
C ARG A 14 2.64 0.78 -11.24
N VAL A 15 1.98 1.91 -10.98
CA VAL A 15 0.53 1.92 -10.77
C VAL A 15 -0.18 1.61 -12.08
N LYS A 16 -1.03 0.58 -12.07
CA LYS A 16 -1.85 0.19 -13.21
C LYS A 16 -3.31 0.15 -12.79
N VAL A 17 -4.16 0.82 -13.54
CA VAL A 17 -5.59 0.87 -13.30
C VAL A 17 -6.31 0.36 -14.53
N SER A 18 -7.13 -0.69 -14.35
CA SER A 18 -7.96 -1.26 -15.41
C SER A 18 -9.43 -1.01 -15.08
N GLY A 19 -10.06 -0.10 -15.82
CA GLY A 19 -11.46 0.26 -15.61
C GLY A 19 -11.69 1.76 -15.79
N SER A 20 -12.87 2.22 -15.36
CA SER A 20 -13.37 3.56 -15.63
C SER A 20 -12.89 4.64 -14.66
N LEU A 21 -12.00 4.30 -13.73
CA LEU A 21 -11.47 5.26 -12.77
C LEU A 21 -10.10 5.78 -13.23
N SER A 22 -9.84 7.07 -13.02
CA SER A 22 -8.56 7.64 -13.46
C SER A 22 -7.42 7.18 -12.53
N GLN A 23 -6.24 7.02 -13.11
CA GLN A 23 -5.04 6.64 -12.36
C GLN A 23 -4.73 7.65 -11.25
N ASN A 24 -4.92 8.95 -11.51
CA ASN A 24 -4.67 10.00 -10.53
C ASN A 24 -5.53 9.86 -9.27
N VAL A 25 -6.79 9.47 -9.43
CA VAL A 25 -7.70 9.27 -8.29
C VAL A 25 -7.16 8.14 -7.40
N VAL A 26 -6.75 7.04 -8.01
CA VAL A 26 -6.20 5.90 -7.29
C VAL A 26 -4.89 6.26 -6.60
N GLU A 27 -3.97 6.92 -7.32
CA GLU A 27 -2.69 7.34 -6.77
C GLU A 27 -2.86 8.24 -5.56
N ARG A 28 -3.76 9.23 -5.64
CA ARG A 28 -4.02 10.14 -4.51
C ARG A 28 -4.58 9.41 -3.31
N ALA A 29 -5.47 8.43 -3.52
CA ALA A 29 -6.03 7.65 -2.44
C ALA A 29 -4.94 6.85 -1.72
N VAL A 30 -4.05 6.22 -2.48
CA VAL A 30 -2.94 5.44 -1.91
C VAL A 30 -1.91 6.35 -1.25
N GLU A 31 -1.57 7.47 -1.87
CA GLU A 31 -0.62 8.44 -1.30
C GLU A 31 -1.13 9.02 0.02
N SER A 32 -2.43 9.17 0.20
CA SER A 32 -2.99 9.64 1.47
C SER A 32 -2.76 8.66 2.61
N GLU A 33 -2.40 7.41 2.31
CA GLU A 33 -2.13 6.36 3.29
C GLU A 33 -0.63 6.08 3.49
N VAL A 34 0.25 6.89 2.89
CA VAL A 34 1.70 6.69 2.98
C VAL A 34 2.19 6.65 4.42
N GLU A 35 1.69 7.53 5.29
CA GLU A 35 2.07 7.52 6.70
C GLU A 35 1.68 6.21 7.39
N ALA A 36 0.52 5.64 7.03
CA ALA A 36 0.09 4.36 7.56
C ALA A 36 1.01 3.24 7.08
N PHE A 37 1.43 3.27 5.82
CA PHE A 37 2.40 2.29 5.30
C PHE A 37 3.75 2.42 5.97
N GLU A 38 4.22 3.63 6.22
CA GLU A 38 5.46 3.88 6.95
C GLU A 38 5.38 3.32 8.37
N SER A 39 4.24 3.49 9.03
CA SER A 39 3.99 2.92 10.35
C SER A 39 4.00 1.39 10.31
N CYS A 40 3.43 0.78 9.26
CA CYS A 40 3.47 -0.67 9.06
C CYS A 40 4.91 -1.16 8.96
N TYR A 41 5.73 -0.48 8.17
CA TYR A 41 7.14 -0.81 8.00
C TYR A 41 7.89 -0.71 9.34
N ARG A 42 7.70 0.40 10.05
CA ARG A 42 8.37 0.64 11.33
C ARG A 42 8.09 -0.46 12.34
N LYS A 43 6.82 -0.85 12.47
CA LYS A 43 6.44 -1.92 13.40
C LYS A 43 7.06 -3.27 12.99
N ALA A 44 7.04 -3.58 11.71
CA ALA A 44 7.62 -4.84 11.21
C ALA A 44 9.13 -4.86 11.37
N ALA A 45 9.81 -3.75 11.08
CA ALA A 45 11.26 -3.62 11.23
C ALA A 45 11.67 -3.71 12.70
N GLN A 46 10.94 -3.09 13.62
CA GLN A 46 11.20 -3.17 15.04
C GLN A 46 11.05 -4.60 15.56
N LYS A 47 10.03 -5.30 15.11
CA LYS A 47 9.81 -6.71 15.49
C LYS A 47 10.94 -7.60 14.97
N ALA A 48 11.41 -7.36 13.76
CA ALA A 48 12.51 -8.12 13.16
C ALA A 48 13.88 -7.71 13.70
N GLY A 49 13.98 -6.52 14.30
CA GLY A 49 15.25 -5.96 14.79
C GLY A 49 16.18 -5.49 13.69
N ARG A 50 15.64 -5.24 12.49
CA ARG A 50 16.43 -4.82 11.32
C ARG A 50 15.58 -4.02 10.34
N ASP A 51 16.25 -3.22 9.53
CA ASP A 51 15.65 -2.59 8.37
C ASP A 51 16.20 -3.22 7.09
N GLU A 52 15.46 -3.08 6.01
CA GLU A 52 15.92 -3.49 4.68
C GLU A 52 15.11 -2.77 3.60
N ALA A 53 15.77 -2.48 2.49
CA ALA A 53 15.08 -1.96 1.32
C ALA A 53 14.27 -3.11 0.69
N LEU A 54 12.98 -2.87 0.46
CA LEU A 54 12.13 -3.88 -0.16
C LEU A 54 11.02 -3.22 -0.96
N SER A 55 10.40 -4.00 -1.81
CA SER A 55 9.20 -3.58 -2.52
C SER A 55 8.11 -4.62 -2.33
N LEU A 56 6.86 -4.17 -2.34
CA LEU A 56 5.72 -5.02 -2.11
C LEU A 56 4.70 -4.81 -3.23
N ASP A 57 4.38 -5.87 -3.95
CA ASP A 57 3.34 -5.82 -4.98
C ASP A 57 1.98 -5.92 -4.31
N VAL A 58 1.09 -4.97 -4.63
CA VAL A 58 -0.26 -4.90 -4.07
C VAL A 58 -1.26 -4.88 -5.20
N GLY A 59 -2.26 -5.73 -5.11
CA GLY A 59 -3.39 -5.73 -6.03
C GLY A 59 -4.70 -5.64 -5.26
N PHE A 60 -5.66 -4.94 -5.82
CA PHE A 60 -6.99 -4.84 -5.23
C PHE A 60 -8.03 -4.48 -6.29
N VAL A 61 -9.28 -4.58 -5.90
CA VAL A 61 -10.41 -4.24 -6.75
C VAL A 61 -11.20 -3.12 -6.06
N ILE A 62 -11.65 -2.15 -6.84
CA ILE A 62 -12.53 -1.08 -6.36
C ILE A 62 -13.93 -1.39 -6.86
N ASP A 63 -14.89 -1.49 -5.94
CA ASP A 63 -16.28 -1.77 -6.30
C ASP A 63 -17.00 -0.53 -6.82
N VAL A 64 -18.26 -0.71 -7.21
CA VAL A 64 -19.06 0.36 -7.80
C VAL A 64 -19.33 1.53 -6.86
N ASP A 65 -19.15 1.32 -5.56
CA ASP A 65 -19.31 2.36 -4.54
C ASP A 65 -18.01 3.05 -4.16
N GLY A 66 -16.90 2.64 -4.74
CA GLY A 66 -15.58 3.20 -4.46
C GLY A 66 -14.83 2.53 -3.32
N TRP A 67 -15.35 1.44 -2.78
CA TRP A 67 -14.67 0.69 -1.71
C TRP A 67 -13.66 -0.29 -2.29
N VAL A 68 -12.57 -0.49 -1.55
CA VAL A 68 -11.54 -1.47 -1.90
C VAL A 68 -11.92 -2.85 -1.38
N GLU A 69 -11.76 -3.86 -2.23
CA GLU A 69 -11.99 -5.25 -1.87
C GLU A 69 -10.97 -6.16 -2.54
N LYS A 70 -10.93 -7.42 -2.14
CA LYS A 70 -10.05 -8.46 -2.71
C LYS A 70 -8.58 -8.05 -2.73
N VAL A 71 -8.09 -7.51 -1.62
CA VAL A 71 -6.70 -7.09 -1.50
C VAL A 71 -5.77 -8.30 -1.52
N GLN A 72 -4.77 -8.24 -2.39
CA GLN A 72 -3.74 -9.28 -2.51
C GLN A 72 -2.37 -8.63 -2.44
N THR A 73 -1.46 -9.28 -1.73
CA THR A 73 -0.06 -8.85 -1.65
C THR A 73 0.84 -10.08 -1.74
N LYS A 74 2.06 -9.86 -2.23
CA LYS A 74 3.08 -10.92 -2.16
C LYS A 74 3.71 -10.93 -0.78
N SER A 75 4.28 -12.07 -0.41
CA SER A 75 4.97 -12.22 0.87
C SER A 75 6.17 -11.28 0.97
N SER A 76 6.41 -10.79 2.17
CA SER A 76 7.55 -9.93 2.49
C SER A 76 8.50 -10.65 3.43
N SER A 77 9.78 -10.27 3.37
CA SER A 77 10.80 -10.75 4.32
C SER A 77 10.64 -10.18 5.74
N LEU A 78 9.85 -9.10 5.89
CA LEU A 78 9.51 -8.56 7.20
C LEU A 78 8.15 -9.08 7.64
N ASP A 79 8.15 -9.90 8.69
CA ASP A 79 6.93 -10.48 9.25
C ASP A 79 5.95 -9.40 9.70
N GLY A 80 4.69 -9.57 9.33
CA GLY A 80 3.63 -8.65 9.71
C GLY A 80 3.43 -7.46 8.78
N LEU A 81 4.42 -7.14 7.94
CA LEU A 81 4.32 -6.01 7.01
C LEU A 81 3.17 -6.23 6.02
N THR A 82 3.11 -7.40 5.40
CA THR A 82 2.07 -7.75 4.44
C THR A 82 0.67 -7.63 5.05
N THR A 83 0.46 -8.18 6.23
CA THR A 83 -0.83 -8.13 6.92
C THR A 83 -1.22 -6.69 7.23
N CYS A 84 -0.28 -5.90 7.73
CA CYS A 84 -0.53 -4.49 8.06
C CYS A 84 -0.90 -3.68 6.81
N VAL A 85 -0.16 -3.87 5.71
CA VAL A 85 -0.43 -3.18 4.44
C VAL A 85 -1.81 -3.59 3.90
N LYS A 86 -2.16 -4.87 3.95
CA LYS A 86 -3.48 -5.35 3.52
C LYS A 86 -4.60 -4.69 4.33
N ASP A 87 -4.43 -4.54 5.64
CA ASP A 87 -5.42 -3.88 6.49
C ASP A 87 -5.60 -2.42 6.08
N VAL A 88 -4.51 -1.69 5.84
CA VAL A 88 -4.57 -0.30 5.43
C VAL A 88 -5.29 -0.16 4.08
N VAL A 89 -4.88 -0.96 3.10
CA VAL A 89 -5.47 -0.92 1.74
C VAL A 89 -6.94 -1.31 1.79
N GLY A 90 -7.29 -2.31 2.58
CA GLY A 90 -8.67 -2.79 2.70
C GLY A 90 -9.64 -1.78 3.31
N LYS A 91 -9.13 -0.76 3.98
CA LYS A 91 -9.95 0.31 4.57
C LYS A 91 -10.04 1.54 3.68
N MET A 92 -9.35 1.56 2.55
CA MET A 92 -9.37 2.69 1.64
C MET A 92 -10.72 2.81 0.93
N ARG A 93 -11.07 4.05 0.61
CA ARG A 93 -12.22 4.37 -0.21
C ARG A 93 -11.85 5.45 -1.20
N MET A 94 -12.23 5.26 -2.46
CA MET A 94 -11.99 6.27 -3.49
C MET A 94 -12.96 7.43 -3.32
N ARG A 95 -12.49 8.64 -3.60
CA ARG A 95 -13.35 9.84 -3.58
C ARG A 95 -14.35 9.84 -4.74
N GLU A 96 -13.97 9.23 -5.85
CA GLU A 96 -14.83 9.09 -7.01
C GLU A 96 -15.23 7.64 -7.17
N ARG A 97 -16.45 7.42 -7.66
CA ARG A 97 -16.93 6.08 -7.97
C ARG A 97 -16.56 5.73 -9.41
N PRO A 98 -16.31 4.44 -9.72
CA PRO A 98 -16.17 4.03 -11.10
C PRO A 98 -17.46 4.31 -11.88
N ASP A 99 -17.32 4.74 -13.13
CA ASP A 99 -18.47 5.01 -13.99
C ASP A 99 -19.22 3.72 -14.34
N THR A 100 -18.48 2.65 -14.58
CA THR A 100 -19.05 1.35 -14.95
C THR A 100 -18.27 0.22 -14.29
N GLY A 101 -18.99 -0.68 -13.63
CA GLY A 101 -18.41 -1.91 -13.10
C GLY A 101 -17.34 -1.71 -12.05
N VAL A 102 -16.52 -2.74 -11.87
CA VAL A 102 -15.41 -2.72 -10.92
C VAL A 102 -14.11 -2.31 -11.62
N VAL A 103 -13.16 -1.82 -10.83
CA VAL A 103 -11.86 -1.40 -11.32
C VAL A 103 -10.79 -2.25 -10.65
N ALA A 104 -9.90 -2.83 -11.46
CA ALA A 104 -8.76 -3.59 -10.93
C ALA A 104 -7.53 -2.69 -10.87
N VAL A 105 -6.81 -2.74 -9.75
CA VAL A 105 -5.61 -1.94 -9.52
C VAL A 105 -4.46 -2.82 -9.12
N GLY A 106 -3.30 -2.57 -9.72
CA GLY A 106 -2.03 -3.18 -9.32
C GLY A 106 -1.00 -2.08 -9.14
N LEU A 107 -0.22 -2.16 -8.07
CA LEU A 107 0.85 -1.20 -7.82
C LEU A 107 1.97 -1.85 -7.01
N LYS A 108 3.08 -1.15 -6.94
CA LYS A 108 4.23 -1.56 -6.14
C LYS A 108 4.51 -0.47 -5.09
N LEU A 109 4.62 -0.87 -3.84
CA LEU A 109 5.07 -0.01 -2.76
C LEU A 109 6.57 -0.26 -2.57
N VAL A 110 7.36 0.81 -2.65
CA VAL A 110 8.82 0.73 -2.47
C VAL A 110 9.16 1.33 -1.11
N PHE A 111 9.78 0.52 -0.26
CA PHE A 111 10.21 0.93 1.07
C PHE A 111 11.72 1.11 1.05
N THR A 112 12.17 2.34 1.31
CA THR A 112 13.59 2.68 1.33
C THR A 112 13.97 3.13 2.74
N PRO A 113 14.77 2.34 3.49
CA PRO A 113 15.19 2.74 4.83
C PRO A 113 16.01 4.03 4.82
N HIS A 114 15.85 4.78 5.88
CA HIS A 114 16.66 5.99 6.09
C HIS A 114 17.98 5.64 6.74
#